data_b5d5be5e1a0ca4eca5000c19ef89ab9d
#
_entry.id   b5d5be5e1a0ca4eca5000c19ef89ab9d
#
_cell.length_a   1.000
_cell.length_b   1.000
_cell.length_c   1.000
_cell.angle_alpha   90.00
_cell.angle_beta   90.00
_cell.angle_gamma   90.00
#
_symmetry.space_group_name_H-M   'P 1'
#
loop_
_entity.id
_entity.type
_entity.pdbx_description
1 polymer ?
#
loop_
_entity_poly.entity_id
_entity_poly.type
_entity_poly.pdbx_seq_one_letter_code
_entity_poly.pdbx_strand_id
1 'polypeptide(L)'
;MLHHVLASSRTISIEPRGPILLAACLLIIFLADSFPVAAEQGAQPTSSLSTASSTNPNETERPVSGEPRPSSNPEQPGLKPEGYEESGILVPDGLDSDPNLEERFVVLPELQRLGPRHFLSSFRLPDKLVFAGEPVPLDNWQVRERIEYEFYQFLAEEGESIIMAKRTGRCFPPVEKALAEAGLPDDLKYVLLVESKCIAAAYSRARASGPWQFIGSTGKRYKLHSSHWRDDRRNLEISTEAAIKYLRSLKQEMGDWFLAMAAYNAGDGRIKRQLREQKLTDYWKLHSMRETMRYVPRIIAAKEIYSQPEKYLGLTQKDLYTPLETETVTVNIKESQRHLAAVAEEFGSYFLELKLLNPEIRKEYLPKGTHQLKVPKQTCPFRCFKPETTP
;
A
#
# COMPACT_ATOMS: atom_id res chain seq x y z
N MET A 1 27.80 4.24 33.52
CA MET A 1 27.72 2.76 33.51
C MET A 1 26.85 2.39 32.29
N LEU A 2 27.50 2.04 31.17
CA LEU A 2 26.85 1.60 29.95
C LEU A 2 26.60 0.09 30.03
N HIS A 3 25.37 -0.34 30.02
CA HIS A 3 25.05 -1.74 29.78
C HIS A 3 24.85 -1.97 28.26
N HIS A 4 25.84 -2.62 27.65
CA HIS A 4 25.71 -3.24 26.35
C HIS A 4 24.81 -4.47 26.45
N VAL A 5 23.67 -4.44 25.78
CA VAL A 5 22.90 -5.65 25.48
C VAL A 5 23.44 -6.22 24.19
N LEU A 6 24.31 -7.21 24.29
CA LEU A 6 24.79 -8.02 23.17
C LEU A 6 23.67 -8.97 22.74
N ALA A 7 23.17 -8.79 21.53
CA ALA A 7 22.30 -9.77 20.86
C ALA A 7 23.10 -11.05 20.60
N SER A 8 22.71 -12.15 21.23
CA SER A 8 23.28 -13.47 21.04
C SER A 8 22.94 -14.00 19.65
N SER A 9 23.89 -13.99 18.72
CA SER A 9 23.79 -14.66 17.42
C SER A 9 24.25 -16.11 17.59
N ARG A 10 23.34 -17.08 17.39
CA ARG A 10 23.70 -18.51 17.31
C ARG A 10 24.12 -18.86 15.89
N THR A 11 25.35 -19.31 15.75
CA THR A 11 25.89 -19.86 14.48
C THR A 11 25.69 -21.37 14.49
N ILE A 12 24.89 -21.90 13.56
CA ILE A 12 24.67 -23.35 13.40
C ILE A 12 25.35 -23.78 12.11
N SER A 13 26.29 -24.73 12.23
CA SER A 13 26.98 -25.36 11.11
C SER A 13 26.30 -26.68 10.79
N ILE A 14 25.83 -26.86 9.53
CA ILE A 14 25.00 -28.01 9.12
C ILE A 14 25.74 -28.81 8.06
N GLU A 15 25.82 -30.14 8.28
CA GLU A 15 26.35 -31.10 7.30
C GLU A 15 25.21 -31.72 6.43
N PRO A 16 25.48 -32.06 5.17
CA PRO A 16 24.43 -32.48 4.24
C PRO A 16 24.02 -33.95 4.47
N ARG A 17 22.68 -34.19 4.48
CA ARG A 17 22.12 -35.54 4.33
C ARG A 17 21.47 -35.67 2.94
N GLY A 18 21.71 -36.80 2.31
CA GLY A 18 21.52 -37.16 0.92
C GLY A 18 20.07 -37.10 0.35
N PRO A 19 19.87 -37.52 -0.93
CA PRO A 19 18.79 -37.03 -1.79
C PRO A 19 17.53 -37.90 -1.72
N ILE A 20 16.32 -37.26 -1.85
CA ILE A 20 15.08 -37.91 -2.24
C ILE A 20 14.40 -37.09 -3.34
N LEU A 21 13.90 -37.86 -4.33
CA LEU A 21 13.35 -37.46 -5.62
C LEU A 21 11.96 -36.80 -5.56
N LEU A 22 11.74 -35.91 -6.52
CA LEU A 22 10.55 -35.55 -7.33
C LEU A 22 9.12 -35.79 -6.82
N ALA A 23 8.30 -34.75 -6.89
CA ALA A 23 7.08 -34.76 -7.73
C ALA A 23 6.43 -33.36 -7.86
N ALA A 24 5.82 -33.17 -8.98
CA ALA A 24 5.36 -31.98 -9.68
C ALA A 24 4.03 -31.37 -9.20
N CYS A 25 3.76 -30.16 -9.77
CA CYS A 25 2.46 -29.52 -10.09
C CYS A 25 1.72 -28.75 -8.98
N LEU A 26 1.52 -27.46 -9.13
CA LEU A 26 0.43 -26.79 -9.86
C LEU A 26 0.48 -25.27 -9.69
N LEU A 27 0.32 -24.63 -10.83
CA LEU A 27 0.20 -23.19 -11.07
C LEU A 27 -1.16 -22.69 -10.57
N ILE A 28 -1.21 -21.68 -9.71
CA ILE A 28 -2.40 -20.86 -9.48
C ILE A 28 -2.03 -19.40 -9.70
N ILE A 29 -2.58 -18.86 -10.78
CA ILE A 29 -2.50 -17.46 -11.20
C ILE A 29 -3.60 -16.69 -10.45
N PHE A 30 -3.23 -15.72 -9.64
CA PHE A 30 -4.17 -14.71 -9.17
C PHE A 30 -4.07 -13.49 -10.09
N LEU A 31 -5.14 -13.28 -10.85
CA LEU A 31 -5.42 -12.07 -11.61
C LEU A 31 -5.82 -10.97 -10.64
N ALA A 32 -5.01 -9.93 -10.54
CA ALA A 32 -5.42 -8.67 -9.94
C ALA A 32 -5.86 -7.73 -11.06
N ASP A 33 -7.11 -7.32 -11.04
CA ASP A 33 -7.72 -6.41 -11.99
C ASP A 33 -7.01 -5.06 -12.04
N SER A 34 -6.73 -4.64 -13.27
CA SER A 34 -5.90 -3.49 -13.59
C SER A 34 -6.70 -2.46 -14.37
N PHE A 35 -6.74 -1.22 -13.90
CA PHE A 35 -7.19 -0.07 -14.68
C PHE A 35 -6.08 0.44 -15.62
N PRO A 36 -6.37 0.78 -16.89
CA PRO A 36 -5.35 1.16 -17.85
C PRO A 36 -4.93 2.63 -17.70
N VAL A 37 -3.63 2.87 -17.60
CA VAL A 37 -3.02 4.19 -17.82
C VAL A 37 -2.31 4.16 -19.17
N ALA A 38 -2.71 5.02 -20.07
CA ALA A 38 -2.10 5.21 -21.38
C ALA A 38 -0.68 5.80 -21.25
N ALA A 39 0.28 5.15 -21.88
CA ALA A 39 1.64 5.66 -22.02
C ALA A 39 1.73 6.48 -23.32
N GLU A 40 2.00 7.79 -23.23
CA GLU A 40 2.48 8.58 -24.36
C GLU A 40 3.99 8.39 -24.52
N GLN A 41 4.36 7.88 -25.67
CA GLN A 41 5.75 7.79 -26.12
C GLN A 41 6.19 9.14 -26.66
N GLY A 42 7.24 9.71 -26.09
CA GLY A 42 7.92 10.89 -26.60
C GLY A 42 8.77 10.56 -27.83
N ALA A 43 8.46 11.15 -28.96
CA ALA A 43 9.32 11.20 -30.13
C ALA A 43 10.15 12.48 -30.12
N GLN A 44 11.44 12.36 -30.43
CA GLN A 44 12.35 13.49 -30.65
C GLN A 44 12.15 14.09 -32.05
N PRO A 45 12.43 15.39 -32.25
CA PRO A 45 12.26 16.02 -33.55
C PRO A 45 13.55 15.97 -34.37
N THR A 46 13.42 15.57 -35.64
CA THR A 46 14.41 15.88 -36.69
C THR A 46 13.92 17.04 -37.53
N SER A 47 14.78 18.00 -37.70
CA SER A 47 14.63 19.20 -38.52
C SER A 47 14.65 18.90 -40.03
N SER A 48 13.76 19.52 -40.80
CA SER A 48 14.11 20.08 -42.12
C SER A 48 13.05 21.05 -42.61
N LEU A 49 13.48 22.22 -43.04
CA LEU A 49 12.75 23.29 -43.68
C LEU A 49 12.27 22.86 -45.10
N SER A 50 11.07 23.28 -45.48
CA SER A 50 10.88 23.92 -46.79
C SER A 50 9.54 24.66 -46.89
N THR A 51 9.62 25.78 -47.56
CA THR A 51 8.67 26.86 -47.88
C THR A 51 7.60 26.48 -48.90
N ALA A 52 6.46 27.14 -48.83
CA ALA A 52 5.65 27.84 -49.84
C ALA A 52 4.15 27.52 -49.72
N SER A 53 3.36 28.51 -49.36
CA SER A 53 2.56 29.45 -50.16
C SER A 53 1.26 28.92 -50.76
N SER A 54 0.21 29.62 -50.39
CA SER A 54 -0.93 30.14 -51.18
C SER A 54 -2.31 29.47 -51.08
N THR A 55 -3.23 30.34 -50.66
CA THR A 55 -4.59 30.66 -51.16
C THR A 55 -5.78 29.77 -50.80
N ASN A 56 -6.68 30.40 -50.05
CA ASN A 56 -8.15 30.24 -50.06
C ASN A 56 -8.70 30.74 -51.42
N PRO A 57 -9.94 30.51 -51.86
CA PRO A 57 -11.20 30.59 -51.11
C PRO A 57 -12.34 29.65 -51.61
N ASN A 58 -13.40 29.40 -50.89
CA ASN A 58 -14.76 29.81 -51.21
C ASN A 58 -15.81 29.27 -50.22
N GLU A 59 -16.58 30.22 -49.76
CA GLU A 59 -17.89 30.11 -49.13
C GLU A 59 -18.92 29.44 -50.05
N THR A 60 -19.90 28.73 -49.48
CA THR A 60 -21.31 28.86 -49.83
C THR A 60 -22.24 28.42 -48.71
N GLU A 61 -23.25 29.25 -48.52
CA GLU A 61 -24.29 29.22 -47.48
C GLU A 61 -25.44 28.21 -47.77
N ARG A 62 -26.01 27.69 -46.62
CA ARG A 62 -27.43 27.45 -46.28
C ARG A 62 -28.39 26.67 -47.22
N PRO A 63 -29.56 26.15 -46.74
CA PRO A 63 -30.39 26.58 -45.62
C PRO A 63 -31.00 25.45 -44.72
N VAL A 64 -31.55 25.94 -43.58
CA VAL A 64 -32.41 25.30 -42.61
C VAL A 64 -33.78 24.95 -43.17
N SER A 65 -34.32 23.77 -42.87
CA SER A 65 -35.77 23.53 -42.62
C SER A 65 -36.01 22.05 -42.31
N GLY A 66 -36.93 21.77 -41.37
CA GLY A 66 -37.51 20.45 -41.18
C GLY A 66 -37.94 20.11 -39.78
N GLU A 67 -39.20 20.22 -39.51
CA GLU A 67 -40.00 19.98 -38.30
C GLU A 67 -39.84 18.60 -37.65
N PRO A 68 -40.28 18.44 -36.40
CA PRO A 68 -40.14 17.20 -35.67
C PRO A 68 -41.19 16.17 -36.04
N ARG A 69 -40.82 14.91 -36.16
CA ARG A 69 -41.73 13.77 -36.29
C ARG A 69 -42.09 13.23 -34.90
N PRO A 70 -43.33 12.80 -34.69
CA PRO A 70 -43.81 12.29 -33.40
C PRO A 70 -43.31 10.85 -33.18
N SER A 71 -42.96 10.58 -31.92
CA SER A 71 -42.66 9.28 -31.37
C SER A 71 -43.91 8.43 -31.25
N SER A 72 -43.94 7.29 -31.91
CA SER A 72 -44.87 6.20 -31.61
C SER A 72 -44.10 5.05 -31.03
N ASN A 73 -44.15 4.89 -29.72
CA ASN A 73 -43.67 3.69 -29.04
C ASN A 73 -44.93 2.92 -28.61
N PRO A 74 -45.10 1.63 -28.97
CA PRO A 74 -46.22 0.85 -28.48
C PRO A 74 -46.02 0.47 -27.00
N GLU A 75 -47.08 0.71 -26.24
CA GLU A 75 -47.24 0.30 -24.85
C GLU A 75 -46.94 -1.21 -24.69
N GLN A 76 -46.00 -1.57 -23.86
CA GLN A 76 -45.90 -2.92 -23.31
C GLN A 76 -46.73 -3.02 -22.02
N PRO A 77 -47.47 -4.10 -21.85
CA PRO A 77 -48.37 -4.26 -20.68
C PRO A 77 -47.56 -4.40 -19.40
N GLY A 78 -48.02 -3.70 -18.38
CA GLY A 78 -47.41 -3.63 -17.06
C GLY A 78 -47.15 -4.99 -16.42
N LEU A 79 -45.92 -5.26 -16.14
CA LEU A 79 -45.49 -6.24 -15.15
C LEU A 79 -45.68 -5.63 -13.77
N LYS A 80 -46.61 -6.17 -13.01
CA LYS A 80 -46.73 -5.93 -11.56
C LYS A 80 -45.42 -6.41 -10.92
N PRO A 81 -44.87 -5.69 -9.93
CA PRO A 81 -43.76 -6.22 -9.14
C PRO A 81 -44.28 -7.40 -8.32
N GLU A 82 -43.90 -8.60 -8.70
CA GLU A 82 -44.03 -9.78 -7.85
C GLU A 82 -43.17 -9.57 -6.62
N GLY A 83 -43.74 -9.95 -5.47
CA GLY A 83 -43.15 -9.71 -4.16
C GLY A 83 -41.76 -10.30 -4.06
N TYR A 84 -40.84 -9.52 -3.50
CA TYR A 84 -39.63 -10.04 -2.93
C TYR A 84 -40.01 -10.97 -1.78
N GLU A 85 -39.96 -12.28 -2.01
CA GLU A 85 -39.86 -13.22 -0.93
C GLU A 85 -38.55 -12.91 -0.20
N GLU A 86 -38.64 -12.64 1.10
CA GLU A 86 -37.53 -12.62 2.00
C GLU A 86 -36.78 -13.94 1.82
N SER A 87 -35.61 -13.89 1.17
CA SER A 87 -34.68 -15.02 1.17
C SER A 87 -34.22 -15.19 2.60
N GLY A 88 -34.91 -16.09 3.31
CA GLY A 88 -34.54 -16.52 4.63
C GLY A 88 -33.08 -17.03 4.58
N ILE A 89 -32.18 -16.29 5.19
CA ILE A 89 -30.88 -16.81 5.52
C ILE A 89 -31.13 -17.96 6.47
N LEU A 90 -30.90 -19.20 6.00
CA LEU A 90 -30.89 -20.37 6.85
C LEU A 90 -29.75 -20.19 7.85
N VAL A 91 -30.08 -19.72 9.04
CA VAL A 91 -29.21 -19.75 10.20
C VAL A 91 -29.13 -21.23 10.61
N PRO A 92 -27.96 -21.84 10.71
CA PRO A 92 -27.84 -23.22 11.17
C PRO A 92 -28.44 -23.32 12.58
N ASP A 93 -29.34 -24.28 12.78
CA ASP A 93 -29.90 -24.61 14.09
C ASP A 93 -28.74 -24.91 15.06
N GLY A 94 -28.59 -24.09 16.08
CA GLY A 94 -27.57 -24.29 17.12
C GLY A 94 -26.85 -23.02 17.62
N LEU A 95 -27.15 -21.83 17.07
CA LEU A 95 -26.55 -20.57 17.49
C LEU A 95 -27.38 -19.75 18.49
N ASP A 96 -28.54 -20.26 18.92
CA ASP A 96 -29.49 -19.53 19.78
C ASP A 96 -29.15 -19.55 21.28
N SER A 97 -27.97 -19.95 21.70
CA SER A 97 -27.67 -20.09 23.14
C SER A 97 -26.42 -19.38 23.66
N ASP A 98 -25.83 -18.45 22.90
CA ASP A 98 -24.77 -17.58 23.45
C ASP A 98 -25.34 -16.22 23.90
N PRO A 99 -25.55 -16.02 25.22
CA PRO A 99 -26.08 -14.75 25.75
C PRO A 99 -25.15 -13.55 25.54
N ASN A 100 -23.94 -13.73 24.99
CA ASN A 100 -22.99 -12.67 24.68
C ASN A 100 -22.95 -12.29 23.20
N LEU A 101 -23.80 -12.88 22.35
CA LEU A 101 -23.86 -12.56 20.92
C LEU A 101 -24.39 -11.13 20.66
N GLU A 102 -25.29 -10.65 21.50
CA GLU A 102 -25.84 -9.28 21.38
C GLU A 102 -24.82 -8.19 21.74
N GLU A 103 -23.83 -8.46 22.59
CA GLU A 103 -22.78 -7.50 22.93
C GLU A 103 -21.69 -7.39 21.83
N ARG A 104 -21.61 -8.33 20.92
CA ARG A 104 -20.59 -8.36 19.84
C ARG A 104 -20.94 -7.52 18.62
N PHE A 105 -22.22 -7.20 18.45
CA PHE A 105 -22.70 -6.37 17.35
C PHE A 105 -23.40 -5.11 17.86
N VAL A 106 -22.69 -4.29 18.62
CA VAL A 106 -23.16 -2.93 18.86
C VAL A 106 -23.00 -2.14 17.56
N VAL A 107 -23.86 -2.42 16.61
CA VAL A 107 -24.19 -1.42 15.60
C VAL A 107 -24.99 -0.38 16.37
N LEU A 108 -24.41 0.80 16.57
CA LEU A 108 -25.08 1.90 17.25
C LEU A 108 -26.49 2.03 16.66
N PRO A 109 -27.58 2.02 17.47
CA PRO A 109 -28.96 2.04 16.97
C PRO A 109 -29.25 3.22 16.03
N GLU A 110 -28.45 4.29 16.13
CA GLU A 110 -28.51 5.44 15.25
C GLU A 110 -27.96 5.14 13.85
N LEU A 111 -26.99 4.23 13.71
CA LEU A 111 -26.42 3.83 12.40
C LEU A 111 -27.34 2.88 11.64
N GLN A 112 -28.18 2.10 12.33
CA GLN A 112 -29.22 1.26 11.68
C GLN A 112 -30.34 2.09 11.02
N ARG A 113 -30.58 3.33 11.49
CA ARG A 113 -31.53 4.26 10.89
C ARG A 113 -31.03 5.00 9.67
N LEU A 114 -29.69 5.06 9.53
CA LEU A 114 -29.04 5.67 8.39
C LEU A 114 -28.73 4.53 7.40
N GLY A 115 -29.48 4.41 6.33
CA GLY A 115 -29.15 3.46 5.26
C GLY A 115 -27.70 3.68 4.77
N PRO A 116 -27.10 2.71 4.05
CA PRO A 116 -25.65 2.72 3.68
C PRO A 116 -25.14 4.01 3.03
N ARG A 117 -26.03 4.77 2.39
CA ARG A 117 -25.70 6.04 1.73
C ARG A 117 -25.48 7.21 2.69
N HIS A 118 -25.97 7.13 3.92
CA HIS A 118 -25.84 8.21 4.91
C HIS A 118 -24.63 8.01 5.84
N PHE A 119 -24.06 6.80 5.88
CA PHE A 119 -22.89 6.51 6.73
C PHE A 119 -21.70 7.38 6.36
N LEU A 120 -21.28 7.42 5.10
CA LEU A 120 -20.14 8.23 4.66
C LEU A 120 -20.34 9.73 4.91
N SER A 121 -21.57 10.23 4.72
CA SER A 121 -21.91 11.63 4.95
C SER A 121 -21.98 12.03 6.43
N SER A 122 -21.93 11.07 7.36
CA SER A 122 -21.84 11.37 8.81
C SER A 122 -20.44 11.78 9.24
N PHE A 123 -19.41 11.35 8.51
CA PHE A 123 -18.04 11.76 8.78
C PHE A 123 -17.74 13.14 8.18
N ARG A 124 -16.88 13.87 8.84
CA ARG A 124 -16.40 15.19 8.40
C ARG A 124 -14.90 15.24 8.56
N LEU A 125 -14.24 15.82 7.56
CA LEU A 125 -12.84 16.18 7.71
C LEU A 125 -12.73 17.25 8.81
N PRO A 126 -11.78 17.14 9.75
CA PRO A 126 -11.54 18.17 10.76
C PRO A 126 -11.23 19.53 10.14
N ASP A 127 -11.55 20.62 10.87
CA ASP A 127 -11.27 21.97 10.40
C ASP A 127 -9.79 22.35 10.45
N LYS A 128 -8.99 21.60 11.21
CA LYS A 128 -7.54 21.79 11.33
C LYS A 128 -6.83 20.45 11.22
N LEU A 129 -5.86 20.40 10.33
CA LEU A 129 -4.96 19.26 10.17
C LEU A 129 -3.51 19.75 10.24
N VAL A 130 -2.66 18.88 10.75
CA VAL A 130 -1.20 19.09 10.79
C VAL A 130 -0.53 17.84 10.23
N PHE A 131 0.49 18.00 9.41
CA PHE A 131 1.31 16.89 8.91
C PHE A 131 2.78 17.19 9.13
N ALA A 132 3.47 16.30 9.82
CA ALA A 132 4.90 16.42 10.14
C ALA A 132 5.27 17.78 10.82
N GLY A 133 4.36 18.31 11.67
CA GLY A 133 4.50 19.59 12.33
C GLY A 133 4.10 20.80 11.48
N GLU A 134 3.74 20.61 10.22
CA GLU A 134 3.34 21.70 9.31
C GLU A 134 1.81 21.79 9.22
N PRO A 135 1.21 22.99 9.36
CA PRO A 135 -0.24 23.15 9.25
C PRO A 135 -0.71 22.97 7.81
N VAL A 136 -1.83 22.28 7.64
CA VAL A 136 -2.50 22.11 6.34
C VAL A 136 -3.45 23.29 6.13
N PRO A 137 -3.34 24.07 5.02
CA PRO A 137 -4.14 25.27 4.81
C PRO A 137 -5.56 24.94 4.32
N LEU A 138 -6.41 24.41 5.21
CA LEU A 138 -7.78 23.99 4.93
C LEU A 138 -8.77 25.16 4.72
N ASP A 139 -8.39 26.37 4.99
CA ASP A 139 -9.08 27.61 4.61
C ASP A 139 -9.10 27.83 3.10
N ASN A 140 -8.12 27.28 2.38
CA ASN A 140 -8.13 27.23 0.93
C ASN A 140 -9.06 26.10 0.45
N TRP A 141 -10.15 26.47 -0.26
CA TRP A 141 -11.15 25.53 -0.73
C TRP A 141 -10.58 24.41 -1.63
N GLN A 142 -9.56 24.71 -2.47
CA GLN A 142 -8.92 23.73 -3.33
C GLN A 142 -8.14 22.68 -2.52
N VAL A 143 -7.53 23.08 -1.42
CA VAL A 143 -6.80 22.16 -0.53
C VAL A 143 -7.79 21.27 0.19
N ARG A 144 -8.86 21.85 0.75
CA ARG A 144 -9.92 21.12 1.45
C ARG A 144 -10.56 20.08 0.53
N GLU A 145 -11.00 20.48 -0.67
CA GLU A 145 -11.64 19.57 -1.63
C GLU A 145 -10.74 18.40 -2.01
N ARG A 146 -9.44 18.64 -2.25
CA ARG A 146 -8.48 17.58 -2.59
C ARG A 146 -8.28 16.58 -1.45
N ILE A 147 -8.27 17.04 -0.20
CA ILE A 147 -8.10 16.16 0.96
C ILE A 147 -9.41 15.43 1.26
N GLU A 148 -10.57 16.12 1.20
CA GLU A 148 -11.88 15.49 1.35
C GLU A 148 -12.12 14.41 0.32
N TYR A 149 -11.70 14.63 -0.94
CA TYR A 149 -11.78 13.60 -1.97
C TYR A 149 -11.06 12.32 -1.55
N GLU A 150 -9.80 12.39 -1.11
CA GLU A 150 -9.03 11.22 -0.68
C GLU A 150 -9.57 10.62 0.63
N PHE A 151 -10.07 11.45 1.54
CA PHE A 151 -10.68 11.03 2.79
C PHE A 151 -11.92 10.16 2.52
N TYR A 152 -12.84 10.63 1.68
CA TYR A 152 -14.02 9.84 1.34
C TYR A 152 -13.71 8.64 0.44
N GLN A 153 -12.64 8.67 -0.37
CA GLN A 153 -12.19 7.48 -1.10
C GLN A 153 -11.78 6.35 -0.14
N PHE A 154 -11.00 6.64 0.90
CA PHE A 154 -10.66 5.63 1.91
C PHE A 154 -11.90 5.08 2.62
N LEU A 155 -12.83 5.92 3.00
CA LEU A 155 -14.05 5.49 3.67
C LEU A 155 -15.00 4.70 2.75
N ALA A 156 -15.02 5.02 1.47
CA ALA A 156 -15.82 4.30 0.48
C ALA A 156 -15.24 2.90 0.17
N GLU A 157 -13.93 2.75 0.26
CA GLU A 157 -13.22 1.46 0.12
C GLU A 157 -13.06 0.79 1.50
N GLU A 158 -14.17 0.68 2.25
CA GLU A 158 -14.19 0.25 3.66
C GLU A 158 -13.42 -1.06 3.89
N GLY A 159 -13.68 -2.10 3.12
CA GLY A 159 -13.01 -3.39 3.28
C GLY A 159 -11.50 -3.31 3.11
N GLU A 160 -11.01 -2.53 2.14
CA GLU A 160 -9.58 -2.31 1.97
C GLU A 160 -9.01 -1.49 3.11
N SER A 161 -9.71 -0.44 3.54
CA SER A 161 -9.30 0.43 4.64
C SER A 161 -9.21 -0.33 5.97
N ILE A 162 -10.14 -1.22 6.24
CA ILE A 162 -10.09 -2.13 7.41
C ILE A 162 -8.83 -3.00 7.36
N ILE A 163 -8.55 -3.65 6.23
CA ILE A 163 -7.35 -4.50 6.10
C ILE A 163 -6.06 -3.67 6.19
N MET A 164 -6.03 -2.46 5.62
CA MET A 164 -4.90 -1.54 5.77
C MET A 164 -4.68 -1.18 7.23
N ALA A 165 -5.74 -0.79 7.96
CA ALA A 165 -5.67 -0.49 9.39
C ALA A 165 -5.14 -1.70 10.19
N LYS A 166 -5.68 -2.91 9.96
CA LYS A 166 -5.22 -4.12 10.65
C LYS A 166 -3.73 -4.41 10.42
N ARG A 167 -3.22 -4.16 9.20
CA ARG A 167 -1.81 -4.34 8.85
C ARG A 167 -0.87 -3.36 9.58
N THR A 168 -1.35 -2.15 9.94
CA THR A 168 -0.52 -1.17 10.64
C THR A 168 0.04 -1.73 11.95
N GLY A 169 -0.70 -2.61 12.65
CA GLY A 169 -0.22 -3.25 13.85
C GLY A 169 1.08 -4.07 13.68
N ARG A 170 1.41 -4.50 12.44
CA ARG A 170 2.66 -5.20 12.13
C ARG A 170 3.73 -4.30 11.53
N CYS A 171 3.34 -3.39 10.63
CA CYS A 171 4.31 -2.61 9.88
C CYS A 171 4.72 -1.30 10.57
N PHE A 172 3.84 -0.67 11.35
CA PHE A 172 4.14 0.60 11.99
C PHE A 172 5.16 0.52 13.12
N PRO A 173 5.10 -0.43 14.07
CA PRO A 173 6.01 -0.43 15.22
C PRO A 173 7.51 -0.36 14.84
N PRO A 174 8.05 -1.16 13.91
CA PRO A 174 9.45 -1.03 13.51
C PRO A 174 9.75 0.28 12.76
N VAL A 175 8.79 0.82 12.01
CA VAL A 175 8.93 2.09 11.28
C VAL A 175 8.93 3.28 12.25
N GLU A 176 7.99 3.32 13.19
CA GLU A 176 7.89 4.34 14.24
C GLU A 176 9.18 4.42 15.06
N LYS A 177 9.69 3.26 15.48
CA LYS A 177 10.97 3.16 16.19
C LYS A 177 12.11 3.77 15.36
N ALA A 178 12.23 3.39 14.10
CA ALA A 178 13.30 3.87 13.21
C ALA A 178 13.19 5.39 12.93
N LEU A 179 11.96 5.92 12.74
CA LEU A 179 11.71 7.35 12.57
C LEU A 179 12.09 8.13 13.83
N ALA A 180 11.70 7.64 15.02
CA ALA A 180 12.03 8.26 16.31
C ALA A 180 13.55 8.30 16.55
N GLU A 181 14.25 7.18 16.31
CA GLU A 181 15.72 7.09 16.43
C GLU A 181 16.43 8.04 15.44
N ALA A 182 15.81 8.29 14.31
CA ALA A 182 16.32 9.25 13.31
C ALA A 182 15.94 10.71 13.58
N GLY A 183 15.09 11.00 14.58
CA GLY A 183 14.57 12.34 14.85
C GLY A 183 13.69 12.88 13.72
N LEU A 184 12.98 12.00 13.01
CA LEU A 184 12.03 12.37 11.96
C LEU A 184 10.59 12.31 12.47
N PRO A 185 9.66 13.11 11.89
CA PRO A 185 8.27 13.09 12.27
C PRO A 185 7.63 11.70 12.08
N ASP A 186 6.87 11.25 13.09
CA ASP A 186 6.16 9.99 13.07
C ASP A 186 5.13 9.89 11.93
N ASP A 187 4.56 11.01 11.53
CA ASP A 187 3.60 11.10 10.42
C ASP A 187 4.13 10.51 9.10
N LEU A 188 5.45 10.42 8.92
CA LEU A 188 6.06 9.87 7.71
C LEU A 188 5.77 8.37 7.52
N LYS A 189 5.32 7.65 8.54
CA LYS A 189 4.85 6.26 8.42
C LYS A 189 3.65 6.11 7.47
N TYR A 190 2.82 7.16 7.35
CA TYR A 190 1.68 7.14 6.43
C TYR A 190 2.09 7.18 4.95
N VAL A 191 3.31 7.61 4.63
CA VAL A 191 3.89 7.47 3.29
C VAL A 191 3.97 5.98 2.92
N LEU A 192 4.55 5.15 3.78
CA LEU A 192 4.63 3.70 3.57
C LEU A 192 3.24 3.08 3.38
N LEU A 193 2.27 3.51 4.19
CA LEU A 193 0.90 2.99 4.10
C LEU A 193 0.26 3.30 2.74
N VAL A 194 0.41 4.52 2.25
CA VAL A 194 -0.10 4.94 0.93
C VAL A 194 0.62 4.24 -0.22
N GLU A 195 1.93 4.03 -0.10
CA GLU A 195 2.75 3.39 -1.14
C GLU A 195 2.44 1.90 -1.34
N SER A 196 2.27 1.17 -0.26
CA SER A 196 2.22 -0.29 -0.33
C SER A 196 1.08 -0.94 0.44
N LYS A 197 0.26 -0.18 1.19
CA LYS A 197 -0.74 -0.74 2.12
C LYS A 197 -0.11 -1.73 3.11
N CYS A 198 1.12 -1.46 3.54
CA CYS A 198 1.95 -2.36 4.37
C CYS A 198 2.23 -3.74 3.74
N ILE A 199 2.26 -3.85 2.42
CA ILE A 199 2.59 -5.09 1.73
C ILE A 199 4.09 -5.12 1.41
N ALA A 200 4.84 -5.98 2.10
CA ALA A 200 6.30 -6.06 1.95
C ALA A 200 6.75 -6.46 0.53
N ALA A 201 5.98 -7.30 -0.16
CA ALA A 201 6.28 -7.76 -1.52
C ALA A 201 5.60 -6.91 -2.62
N ALA A 202 5.02 -5.75 -2.29
CA ALA A 202 4.36 -4.88 -3.26
C ALA A 202 5.27 -4.57 -4.45
N TYR A 203 4.69 -4.56 -5.65
CA TYR A 203 5.41 -4.30 -6.89
C TYR A 203 4.53 -3.54 -7.87
N SER A 204 5.01 -2.39 -8.35
CA SER A 204 4.25 -1.51 -9.25
C SER A 204 4.61 -1.73 -10.73
N ARG A 205 3.77 -1.20 -11.64
CA ARG A 205 4.06 -1.16 -13.09
C ARG A 205 5.33 -0.37 -13.41
N ALA A 206 5.67 0.65 -12.62
CA ALA A 206 6.89 1.42 -12.71
C ALA A 206 8.11 0.68 -12.14
N ARG A 207 7.97 -0.62 -11.78
CA ARG A 207 9.00 -1.46 -11.16
C ARG A 207 9.48 -0.95 -9.80
N ALA A 208 8.67 -0.14 -9.12
CA ALA A 208 8.86 0.15 -7.72
C ALA A 208 8.55 -1.10 -6.89
N SER A 209 9.28 -1.33 -5.81
CA SER A 209 9.16 -2.56 -5.03
C SER A 209 9.29 -2.29 -3.53
N GLY A 210 8.55 -3.09 -2.76
CA GLY A 210 8.65 -3.11 -1.30
C GLY A 210 7.73 -2.12 -0.59
N PRO A 211 7.84 -2.04 0.75
CA PRO A 211 6.95 -1.22 1.56
C PRO A 211 7.00 0.26 1.21
N TRP A 212 8.15 0.77 0.87
CA TRP A 212 8.42 2.17 0.52
C TRP A 212 8.41 2.45 -0.98
N GLN A 213 8.08 1.47 -1.82
CA GLN A 213 7.99 1.58 -3.27
C GLN A 213 9.19 2.25 -3.95
N PHE A 214 10.40 1.88 -3.53
CA PHE A 214 11.62 2.36 -4.20
C PHE A 214 11.69 1.85 -5.65
N ILE A 215 11.91 2.76 -6.60
CA ILE A 215 12.36 2.39 -7.95
C ILE A 215 13.84 1.96 -7.90
N GLY A 216 14.28 1.14 -8.87
CA GLY A 216 15.61 0.53 -8.85
C GLY A 216 16.76 1.54 -8.76
N SER A 217 16.70 2.66 -9.48
CA SER A 217 17.74 3.71 -9.47
C SER A 217 17.82 4.42 -8.11
N THR A 218 16.68 4.78 -7.53
CA THR A 218 16.64 5.41 -6.20
C THR A 218 17.07 4.43 -5.12
N GLY A 219 16.60 3.18 -5.16
CA GLY A 219 17.05 2.14 -4.24
C GLY A 219 18.57 1.95 -4.26
N LYS A 220 19.19 1.89 -5.45
CA LYS A 220 20.65 1.79 -5.60
C LYS A 220 21.36 3.01 -4.99
N ARG A 221 20.85 4.23 -5.18
CA ARG A 221 21.41 5.47 -4.59
C ARG A 221 21.46 5.37 -3.06
N TYR A 222 20.44 4.76 -2.44
CA TYR A 222 20.35 4.57 -1.00
C TYR A 222 20.80 3.18 -0.52
N LYS A 223 21.64 2.50 -1.33
CA LYS A 223 22.35 1.24 -1.01
C LYS A 223 21.42 0.04 -0.80
N LEU A 224 20.21 0.05 -1.36
CA LEU A 224 19.37 -1.13 -1.42
C LEU A 224 19.89 -2.06 -2.51
N HIS A 225 20.35 -3.23 -2.10
CA HIS A 225 20.83 -4.24 -3.02
C HIS A 225 19.66 -4.93 -3.74
N SER A 226 19.81 -5.14 -5.05
CA SER A 226 18.85 -5.90 -5.84
C SER A 226 19.59 -6.81 -6.80
N SER A 227 19.28 -8.09 -6.74
CA SER A 227 19.86 -9.14 -7.56
C SER A 227 18.78 -10.09 -8.09
N HIS A 228 19.21 -11.12 -8.81
CA HIS A 228 18.31 -12.16 -9.30
C HIS A 228 17.52 -12.88 -8.17
N TRP A 229 18.16 -13.12 -7.03
CA TRP A 229 17.59 -13.88 -5.93
C TRP A 229 17.12 -13.03 -4.73
N ARG A 230 17.63 -11.80 -4.57
CA ARG A 230 17.33 -10.91 -3.42
C ARG A 230 17.01 -9.51 -3.87
N ASP A 231 16.08 -8.83 -3.17
CA ASP A 231 15.70 -7.43 -3.39
C ASP A 231 15.45 -6.74 -2.05
N ASP A 232 16.45 -6.01 -1.54
CA ASP A 232 16.41 -5.35 -0.21
C ASP A 232 15.30 -4.30 -0.10
N ARG A 233 14.76 -3.83 -1.22
CA ARG A 233 13.59 -2.91 -1.22
C ARG A 233 12.36 -3.53 -0.55
N ARG A 234 12.28 -4.88 -0.50
CA ARG A 234 11.19 -5.64 0.11
C ARG A 234 11.40 -5.92 1.61
N ASN A 235 12.62 -5.75 2.11
CA ASN A 235 12.90 -5.89 3.54
C ASN A 235 12.49 -4.60 4.24
N LEU A 236 11.56 -4.71 5.21
CA LEU A 236 10.97 -3.54 5.87
C LEU A 236 12.01 -2.70 6.60
N GLU A 237 12.89 -3.32 7.37
CA GLU A 237 13.88 -2.61 8.18
C GLU A 237 14.93 -1.93 7.29
N ILE A 238 15.52 -2.68 6.35
CA ILE A 238 16.57 -2.16 5.45
C ILE A 238 16.01 -1.04 4.56
N SER A 239 14.79 -1.23 4.02
CA SER A 239 14.18 -0.20 3.18
C SER A 239 13.70 1.01 3.97
N THR A 240 13.33 0.86 5.26
CA THR A 240 13.00 1.99 6.14
C THR A 240 14.22 2.86 6.42
N GLU A 241 15.39 2.28 6.69
CA GLU A 241 16.64 3.04 6.83
C GLU A 241 16.98 3.86 5.57
N ALA A 242 16.77 3.26 4.40
CA ALA A 242 16.96 3.94 3.13
C ALA A 242 15.94 5.07 2.92
N ALA A 243 14.66 4.83 3.27
CA ALA A 243 13.59 5.81 3.18
C ALA A 243 13.85 7.01 4.10
N ILE A 244 14.29 6.79 5.33
CA ILE A 244 14.69 7.84 6.28
C ILE A 244 15.75 8.75 5.66
N LYS A 245 16.80 8.20 5.06
CA LYS A 245 17.87 8.97 4.40
C LYS A 245 17.33 9.75 3.20
N TYR A 246 16.45 9.15 2.41
CA TYR A 246 15.84 9.78 1.26
C TYR A 246 14.91 10.91 1.67
N LEU A 247 13.98 10.67 2.59
CA LEU A 247 13.04 11.67 3.10
C LEU A 247 13.75 12.87 3.72
N ARG A 248 14.83 12.63 4.49
CA ARG A 248 15.67 13.70 5.04
C ARG A 248 16.30 14.54 3.94
N SER A 249 16.86 13.92 2.91
CA SER A 249 17.45 14.65 1.79
C SER A 249 16.40 15.46 1.03
N LEU A 250 15.22 14.91 0.81
CA LEU A 250 14.11 15.64 0.18
C LEU A 250 13.65 16.84 1.00
N LYS A 251 13.52 16.70 2.33
CA LYS A 251 13.17 17.83 3.21
C LYS A 251 14.22 18.94 3.16
N GLN A 252 15.50 18.58 3.18
CA GLN A 252 16.59 19.56 3.06
C GLN A 252 16.58 20.29 1.70
N GLU A 253 16.24 19.60 0.62
CA GLU A 253 16.23 20.15 -0.73
C GLU A 253 14.99 20.99 -1.05
N MET A 254 13.84 20.62 -0.49
CA MET A 254 12.53 21.19 -0.80
C MET A 254 12.10 22.29 0.20
N GLY A 255 12.60 22.23 1.42
CA GLY A 255 12.30 23.21 2.46
C GLY A 255 11.13 22.82 3.37
N ASP A 256 10.06 22.24 2.83
CA ASP A 256 8.89 21.80 3.58
C ASP A 256 8.52 20.32 3.30
N TRP A 257 7.67 19.73 4.14
CA TRP A 257 7.30 18.33 4.01
C TRP A 257 6.32 18.08 2.85
N PHE A 258 5.46 19.02 2.48
CA PHE A 258 4.51 18.81 1.39
C PHE A 258 5.23 18.72 0.04
N LEU A 259 6.21 19.61 -0.19
CA LEU A 259 7.09 19.54 -1.36
C LEU A 259 7.99 18.30 -1.32
N ALA A 260 8.50 17.91 -0.14
CA ALA A 260 9.29 16.70 0.01
C ALA A 260 8.49 15.44 -0.36
N MET A 261 7.21 15.35 0.06
CA MET A 261 6.32 14.24 -0.32
C MET A 261 6.01 14.26 -1.81
N ALA A 262 5.73 15.42 -2.40
CA ALA A 262 5.54 15.55 -3.84
C ALA A 262 6.80 15.10 -4.62
N ALA A 263 7.98 15.46 -4.13
CA ALA A 263 9.26 15.05 -4.71
C ALA A 263 9.55 13.55 -4.52
N TYR A 264 9.10 12.96 -3.42
CA TYR A 264 9.16 11.50 -3.22
C TYR A 264 8.40 10.75 -4.32
N ASN A 265 7.19 11.20 -4.63
CA ASN A 265 6.33 10.60 -5.67
C ASN A 265 6.82 10.88 -7.10
N ALA A 266 7.05 12.15 -7.43
CA ALA A 266 7.31 12.59 -8.81
C ALA A 266 8.79 12.71 -9.19
N GLY A 267 9.69 12.63 -8.21
CA GLY A 267 11.12 12.91 -8.33
C GLY A 267 11.45 14.39 -8.10
N ASP A 268 12.52 14.62 -7.35
CA ASP A 268 13.02 15.95 -6.95
C ASP A 268 13.29 16.89 -8.13
N GLY A 269 13.93 16.38 -9.18
CA GLY A 269 14.23 17.17 -10.38
C GLY A 269 12.98 17.70 -11.10
N ARG A 270 11.90 16.91 -11.15
CA ARG A 270 10.63 17.32 -11.75
C ARG A 270 9.97 18.43 -10.93
N ILE A 271 9.85 18.24 -9.61
CA ILE A 271 9.20 19.22 -8.73
C ILE A 271 9.98 20.54 -8.77
N LYS A 272 11.31 20.52 -8.66
CA LYS A 272 12.15 21.72 -8.77
C LYS A 272 11.94 22.46 -10.11
N ARG A 273 11.86 21.73 -11.22
CA ARG A 273 11.58 22.33 -12.52
C ARG A 273 10.21 22.98 -12.55
N GLN A 274 9.16 22.29 -12.12
CA GLN A 274 7.79 22.82 -12.09
C GLN A 274 7.65 24.05 -11.21
N LEU A 275 8.30 24.07 -10.02
CA LEU A 275 8.32 25.25 -9.15
C LEU A 275 8.96 26.47 -9.84
N ARG A 276 10.07 26.27 -10.55
CA ARG A 276 10.72 27.38 -11.32
C ARG A 276 9.84 27.86 -12.47
N GLU A 277 9.29 26.94 -13.27
CA GLU A 277 8.45 27.27 -14.43
C GLU A 277 7.17 28.02 -14.01
N GLN A 278 6.56 27.62 -12.90
CA GLN A 278 5.34 28.24 -12.36
C GLN A 278 5.62 29.40 -11.40
N LYS A 279 6.90 29.70 -11.10
CA LYS A 279 7.34 30.75 -10.17
C LYS A 279 6.73 30.61 -8.77
N LEU A 280 6.74 29.38 -8.25
CA LEU A 280 6.13 28.99 -6.97
C LEU A 280 7.18 28.40 -6.01
N THR A 281 6.83 28.49 -4.72
CA THR A 281 7.57 27.86 -3.60
C THR A 281 6.65 27.03 -2.69
N ASP A 282 5.39 26.86 -3.07
CA ASP A 282 4.32 26.29 -2.25
C ASP A 282 3.69 25.13 -3.01
N TYR A 283 3.68 23.93 -2.41
CA TYR A 283 3.06 22.74 -2.98
C TYR A 283 1.57 22.92 -3.30
N TRP A 284 0.84 23.63 -2.43
CA TRP A 284 -0.60 23.74 -2.56
C TRP A 284 -1.06 24.57 -3.75
N LYS A 285 -0.17 25.39 -4.29
CA LYS A 285 -0.37 26.19 -5.51
C LYS A 285 0.20 25.52 -6.76
N LEU A 286 1.02 24.48 -6.58
CA LEU A 286 1.71 23.80 -7.67
C LEU A 286 0.74 22.98 -8.52
N HIS A 287 0.73 23.21 -9.83
CA HIS A 287 0.10 22.34 -10.80
C HIS A 287 1.09 21.24 -11.25
N SER A 288 0.70 19.99 -11.10
CA SER A 288 1.54 18.83 -11.44
C SER A 288 0.68 17.72 -12.04
N MET A 289 1.26 16.54 -12.27
CA MET A 289 0.51 15.36 -12.67
C MET A 289 -0.59 15.05 -11.65
N ARG A 290 -1.72 14.54 -12.13
CA ARG A 290 -2.87 14.19 -11.28
C ARG A 290 -2.47 13.30 -10.09
N GLU A 291 -1.61 12.33 -10.31
CA GLU A 291 -1.11 11.45 -9.26
C GLU A 291 -0.39 12.24 -8.15
N THR A 292 0.56 13.10 -8.53
CA THR A 292 1.33 13.93 -7.58
C THR A 292 0.44 14.92 -6.83
N MET A 293 -0.57 15.49 -7.51
CA MET A 293 -1.53 16.39 -6.89
C MET A 293 -2.44 15.70 -5.88
N ARG A 294 -2.68 14.40 -6.03
CA ARG A 294 -3.45 13.56 -5.10
C ARG A 294 -2.60 12.96 -3.97
N TYR A 295 -1.29 12.81 -4.20
CA TYR A 295 -0.42 12.04 -3.33
C TYR A 295 -0.32 12.61 -1.91
N VAL A 296 -0.01 13.90 -1.77
CA VAL A 296 0.07 14.57 -0.45
C VAL A 296 -1.30 14.62 0.24
N PRO A 297 -2.40 15.04 -0.43
CA PRO A 297 -3.75 14.90 0.11
C PRO A 297 -4.07 13.50 0.62
N ARG A 298 -3.69 12.47 -0.12
CA ARG A 298 -3.92 11.06 0.26
C ARG A 298 -3.16 10.67 1.52
N ILE A 299 -1.90 11.11 1.68
CA ILE A 299 -1.12 10.85 2.90
C ILE A 299 -1.76 11.54 4.11
N ILE A 300 -2.23 12.77 3.95
CA ILE A 300 -2.90 13.53 5.03
C ILE A 300 -4.23 12.86 5.41
N ALA A 301 -5.04 12.46 4.44
CA ALA A 301 -6.27 11.72 4.66
C ALA A 301 -6.01 10.36 5.32
N ALA A 302 -4.97 9.64 4.90
CA ALA A 302 -4.54 8.40 5.53
C ALA A 302 -4.13 8.63 6.99
N LYS A 303 -3.35 9.69 7.28
CA LYS A 303 -3.03 10.05 8.66
C LYS A 303 -4.29 10.25 9.48
N GLU A 304 -5.24 11.06 9.01
CA GLU A 304 -6.47 11.34 9.76
C GLU A 304 -7.25 10.07 10.09
N ILE A 305 -7.45 9.19 9.10
CA ILE A 305 -8.24 7.97 9.28
C ILE A 305 -7.51 6.93 10.13
N TYR A 306 -6.26 6.63 9.80
CA TYR A 306 -5.53 5.51 10.42
C TYR A 306 -4.85 5.89 11.75
N SER A 307 -4.83 7.17 12.14
CA SER A 307 -4.51 7.57 13.51
C SER A 307 -5.71 7.45 14.46
N GLN A 308 -6.92 7.35 13.93
CA GLN A 308 -8.17 7.24 14.68
C GLN A 308 -9.05 6.10 14.14
N PRO A 309 -8.53 4.84 14.08
CA PRO A 309 -9.23 3.73 13.42
C PRO A 309 -10.55 3.38 14.12
N GLU A 310 -10.67 3.61 15.42
CA GLU A 310 -11.91 3.39 16.16
C GLU A 310 -13.02 4.34 15.68
N LYS A 311 -12.70 5.61 15.49
CA LYS A 311 -13.64 6.64 15.03
C LYS A 311 -14.15 6.40 13.60
N TYR A 312 -13.23 6.05 12.69
CA TYR A 312 -13.53 6.01 11.26
C TYR A 312 -13.85 4.62 10.72
N LEU A 313 -13.33 3.58 11.35
CA LEU A 313 -13.42 2.19 10.88
C LEU A 313 -13.98 1.23 11.93
N GLY A 314 -14.35 1.73 13.12
CA GLY A 314 -14.85 0.88 14.22
C GLY A 314 -13.84 -0.11 14.76
N LEU A 315 -12.53 0.11 14.52
CA LEU A 315 -11.46 -0.81 14.90
C LEU A 315 -10.72 -0.34 16.14
N THR A 316 -10.69 -1.17 17.16
CA THR A 316 -9.89 -0.97 18.37
C THR A 316 -8.45 -1.49 18.18
N GLN A 317 -7.57 -1.19 19.12
CA GLN A 317 -6.20 -1.73 19.11
C GLN A 317 -6.15 -3.27 19.11
N LYS A 318 -7.18 -3.93 19.65
CA LYS A 318 -7.26 -5.41 19.68
C LYS A 318 -7.55 -6.02 18.31
N ASP A 319 -8.13 -5.25 17.41
CA ASP A 319 -8.46 -5.68 16.05
C ASP A 319 -7.27 -5.63 15.09
N LEU A 320 -6.20 -4.92 15.47
CA LEU A 320 -5.00 -4.81 14.66
C LEU A 320 -4.20 -6.12 14.69
N TYR A 321 -3.54 -6.44 13.58
CA TYR A 321 -2.70 -7.64 13.54
C TYR A 321 -1.49 -7.46 14.45
N THR A 322 -1.28 -8.41 15.36
CA THR A 322 -0.12 -8.42 16.25
C THR A 322 1.19 -8.58 15.49
N PRO A 323 2.28 -7.93 15.90
CA PRO A 323 3.60 -8.17 15.34
C PRO A 323 3.97 -9.65 15.34
N LEU A 324 4.65 -10.10 14.29
CA LEU A 324 5.12 -11.49 14.21
C LEU A 324 6.36 -11.64 15.09
N GLU A 325 6.33 -12.61 15.99
CA GLU A 325 7.49 -12.94 16.81
C GLU A 325 8.51 -13.72 15.99
N THR A 326 9.62 -13.05 15.67
CA THR A 326 10.70 -13.62 14.85
C THR A 326 12.05 -13.46 15.53
N GLU A 327 12.98 -14.31 15.13
CA GLU A 327 14.40 -14.14 15.41
C GLU A 327 15.20 -14.18 14.11
N THR A 328 16.38 -13.53 14.12
CA THR A 328 17.28 -13.56 12.98
C THR A 328 18.34 -14.64 13.19
N VAL A 329 18.45 -15.56 12.23
CA VAL A 329 19.44 -16.63 12.25
C VAL A 329 20.43 -16.48 11.11
N THR A 330 21.64 -16.97 11.31
CA THR A 330 22.67 -17.04 10.28
C THR A 330 22.68 -18.45 9.69
N VAL A 331 22.43 -18.55 8.36
CA VAL A 331 22.46 -19.81 7.63
C VAL A 331 23.63 -19.80 6.65
N ASN A 332 24.48 -20.83 6.72
CA ASN A 332 25.63 -20.98 5.82
C ASN A 332 25.37 -22.11 4.82
N ILE A 333 25.23 -21.74 3.54
CA ILE A 333 24.99 -22.69 2.44
C ILE A 333 26.35 -23.04 1.84
N LYS A 334 26.77 -24.31 2.02
CA LYS A 334 28.04 -24.83 1.50
C LYS A 334 27.91 -25.33 0.06
N GLU A 335 26.75 -25.85 -0.30
CA GLU A 335 26.35 -26.31 -1.64
C GLU A 335 26.22 -25.13 -2.61
N SER A 336 26.07 -25.41 -3.91
CA SER A 336 25.83 -24.36 -4.92
C SER A 336 24.55 -23.56 -4.64
N GLN A 337 23.53 -24.25 -4.14
CA GLN A 337 22.26 -23.66 -3.69
C GLN A 337 21.51 -24.64 -2.78
N ARG A 338 20.57 -24.11 -1.97
CA ARG A 338 19.72 -24.90 -1.10
C ARG A 338 18.27 -24.41 -1.17
N HIS A 339 17.31 -25.32 -1.27
CA HIS A 339 15.89 -25.00 -1.33
C HIS A 339 15.41 -24.46 0.01
N LEU A 340 14.59 -23.38 -0.01
CA LEU A 340 14.08 -22.74 1.21
C LEU A 340 13.18 -23.65 2.06
N ALA A 341 12.49 -24.62 1.46
CA ALA A 341 11.71 -25.58 2.23
C ALA A 341 12.60 -26.38 3.19
N ALA A 342 13.74 -26.89 2.70
CA ALA A 342 14.68 -27.62 3.54
C ALA A 342 15.30 -26.74 4.64
N VAL A 343 15.51 -25.44 4.36
CA VAL A 343 15.95 -24.48 5.36
C VAL A 343 14.84 -24.23 6.39
N ALA A 344 13.59 -24.08 5.95
CA ALA A 344 12.46 -23.84 6.85
C ALA A 344 12.26 -24.98 7.86
N GLU A 345 12.36 -26.24 7.42
CA GLU A 345 12.24 -27.43 8.26
C GLU A 345 13.23 -27.44 9.43
N GLU A 346 14.46 -26.97 9.21
CA GLU A 346 15.51 -26.92 10.24
C GLU A 346 15.14 -25.96 11.39
N PHE A 347 14.34 -24.95 11.09
CA PHE A 347 13.84 -23.98 12.08
C PHE A 347 12.39 -24.29 12.49
N GLY A 348 11.87 -25.50 12.17
CA GLY A 348 10.53 -25.95 12.49
C GLY A 348 9.46 -25.05 11.86
N SER A 349 9.70 -24.51 10.68
CA SER A 349 8.84 -23.68 9.87
C SER A 349 8.53 -24.40 8.54
N TYR A 350 7.82 -23.73 7.64
CA TYR A 350 7.53 -24.25 6.32
C TYR A 350 7.82 -23.17 5.26
N PHE A 351 7.91 -23.60 4.00
CA PHE A 351 8.36 -22.78 2.88
C PHE A 351 7.63 -21.42 2.80
N LEU A 352 6.29 -21.41 2.85
CA LEU A 352 5.50 -20.19 2.72
C LEU A 352 5.77 -19.23 3.88
N GLU A 353 5.81 -19.72 5.12
CA GLU A 353 6.09 -18.88 6.30
C GLU A 353 7.47 -18.24 6.19
N LEU A 354 8.50 -19.01 5.85
CA LEU A 354 9.85 -18.50 5.67
C LEU A 354 9.92 -17.43 4.55
N LYS A 355 9.17 -17.63 3.45
CA LYS A 355 9.04 -16.65 2.36
C LYS A 355 8.36 -15.36 2.81
N LEU A 356 7.31 -15.45 3.61
CA LEU A 356 6.58 -14.29 4.12
C LEU A 356 7.40 -13.50 5.13
N LEU A 357 8.24 -14.17 5.93
CA LEU A 357 9.14 -13.52 6.88
C LEU A 357 10.37 -12.89 6.21
N ASN A 358 10.73 -13.35 4.99
CA ASN A 358 11.88 -12.87 4.21
C ASN A 358 11.46 -12.48 2.79
N PRO A 359 10.61 -11.45 2.64
CA PRO A 359 10.05 -11.07 1.33
C PRO A 359 11.10 -10.56 0.34
N GLU A 360 12.28 -10.17 0.82
CA GLU A 360 13.44 -9.82 0.00
C GLU A 360 14.00 -11.00 -0.79
N ILE A 361 13.80 -12.24 -0.35
CA ILE A 361 14.23 -13.44 -1.06
C ILE A 361 13.24 -13.75 -2.18
N ARG A 362 13.62 -13.49 -3.42
CA ARG A 362 12.76 -13.61 -4.59
C ARG A 362 12.61 -15.05 -5.08
N LYS A 363 13.67 -15.86 -4.89
CA LYS A 363 13.75 -17.25 -5.40
C LYS A 363 13.38 -18.26 -4.32
N GLU A 364 13.23 -19.49 -4.75
CA GLU A 364 12.94 -20.65 -3.88
C GLU A 364 14.21 -21.26 -3.28
N TYR A 365 15.37 -20.77 -3.73
CA TYR A 365 16.69 -21.26 -3.32
C TYR A 365 17.54 -20.14 -2.79
N LEU A 366 18.34 -20.44 -1.77
CA LEU A 366 19.46 -19.62 -1.34
C LEU A 366 20.72 -20.08 -2.09
N PRO A 367 21.50 -19.16 -2.68
CA PRO A 367 22.78 -19.49 -3.29
C PRO A 367 23.82 -19.82 -2.21
N LYS A 368 24.95 -20.40 -2.62
CA LYS A 368 26.14 -20.59 -1.76
C LYS A 368 26.51 -19.27 -1.06
N GLY A 369 26.80 -19.37 0.25
CA GLY A 369 27.18 -18.21 1.06
C GLY A 369 26.49 -18.16 2.41
N THR A 370 26.74 -17.07 3.12
CA THR A 370 26.14 -16.79 4.44
C THR A 370 24.95 -15.85 4.29
N HIS A 371 23.81 -16.24 4.87
CA HIS A 371 22.54 -15.53 4.78
C HIS A 371 21.97 -15.25 6.17
N GLN A 372 21.44 -14.04 6.36
CA GLN A 372 20.63 -13.69 7.53
C GLN A 372 19.16 -13.90 7.16
N LEU A 373 18.44 -14.70 7.95
CA LEU A 373 17.03 -15.01 7.75
C LEU A 373 16.24 -14.73 9.01
N LYS A 374 15.05 -14.19 8.84
CA LYS A 374 14.03 -14.17 9.88
C LYS A 374 13.33 -15.53 9.91
N VAL A 375 13.27 -16.13 11.10
CA VAL A 375 12.54 -17.37 11.36
C VAL A 375 11.56 -17.13 12.50
N PRO A 376 10.46 -17.90 12.60
CA PRO A 376 9.55 -17.79 13.74
C PRO A 376 10.30 -18.12 15.03
N LYS A 377 10.06 -17.39 16.11
CA LYS A 377 10.49 -17.84 17.44
C LYS A 377 9.80 -19.15 17.79
N GLN A 378 10.49 -20.03 18.51
CA GLN A 378 9.92 -21.33 18.92
C GLN A 378 8.68 -21.21 19.79
N THR A 379 8.51 -20.07 20.48
CA THR A 379 7.36 -19.75 21.32
C THR A 379 6.20 -19.10 20.54
N CYS A 380 6.28 -18.96 19.21
CA CYS A 380 5.23 -18.33 18.40
C CYS A 380 3.92 -19.11 18.51
N PRO A 381 2.79 -18.45 18.87
CA PRO A 381 1.50 -19.13 19.05
C PRO A 381 0.97 -19.83 17.80
N PHE A 382 1.42 -19.47 16.60
CA PHE A 382 1.07 -20.18 15.36
C PHE A 382 1.66 -21.59 15.26
N ARG A 383 2.63 -21.96 16.12
CA ARG A 383 3.14 -23.33 16.25
C ARG A 383 2.33 -24.21 17.21
N CYS A 384 1.39 -23.62 17.94
CA CYS A 384 0.55 -24.37 18.87
C CYS A 384 -0.45 -25.32 18.18
N PHE A 385 -0.55 -25.28 16.86
CA PHE A 385 -1.20 -26.32 16.06
C PHE A 385 -0.20 -27.42 15.67
N LYS A 386 0.52 -28.00 16.65
CA LYS A 386 0.92 -29.40 16.46
C LYS A 386 -0.39 -30.20 16.54
N PRO A 387 -0.78 -30.98 15.50
CA PRO A 387 -1.79 -31.98 15.72
C PRO A 387 -1.28 -32.86 16.86
N GLU A 388 -2.08 -32.97 17.91
CA GLU A 388 -1.80 -33.95 18.95
C GLU A 388 -1.57 -35.24 18.22
N THR A 389 -0.35 -35.75 18.26
CA THR A 389 -0.07 -37.12 17.85
C THR A 389 -0.86 -37.97 18.82
N THR A 390 -2.04 -38.38 18.38
CA THR A 390 -2.84 -39.39 19.07
C THR A 390 -1.93 -40.60 19.28
N PRO A 391 -1.85 -41.15 20.49
CA PRO A 391 -0.98 -42.28 20.82
C PRO A 391 -1.32 -43.56 20.01
#